data_994d1acdc4aa40a4422c18d83fcc131e
#
_entry.id   994d1acdc4aa40a4422c18d83fcc131e
#
_cell.length_a   1.000
_cell.length_b   1.000
_cell.length_c   1.000
_cell.angle_alpha   90.00
_cell.angle_beta   90.00
_cell.angle_gamma   90.00
#
_symmetry.space_group_name_H-M   'P 1'
#
loop_
_entity.id
_entity.type
_entity.pdbx_description
1 polymer ?
#
loop_
_entity_poly.entity_id
_entity_poly.type
_entity_poly.pdbx_seq_one_letter_code
_entity_poly.pdbx_strand_id
1 'polypeptide(L)'
;ILKALSDQKGVEVSSVFGEALADAVIDDGVLAVAGSLASGRRVAVWLGNFAIQHGNASDIHLLAHEISRVSGARFGFLGEAANSVGGYLAGAVPFGKLKGKNASEMLSTALKAYLLLNVEPELDCASGFAAVETIAKADMVAVFSAFKSKAALDYADVLLPISPFTETAGTFVNCEGRAQSFYPVVKSLGDSRPGWKVIRVLGEMLGLAGFALDSIEEVRKASFGGQSSVDESKLNNTVSREGAFVS
;
A
#
# COMPACT_ATOMS: atom_id res chain seq x y z
N ILE A 1 -9.22 24.65 -6.09
CA ILE A 1 -9.21 24.14 -7.47
C ILE A 1 -10.60 23.66 -7.87
N LEU A 2 -11.23 22.72 -7.13
CA LEU A 2 -12.54 22.16 -7.49
C LEU A 2 -13.62 23.23 -7.69
N LYS A 3 -13.76 24.18 -6.75
CA LYS A 3 -14.70 25.30 -6.84
C LYS A 3 -14.49 26.14 -8.11
N ALA A 4 -13.25 26.60 -8.34
CA ALA A 4 -12.92 27.40 -9.51
C ALA A 4 -13.14 26.64 -10.83
N LEU A 5 -12.87 25.34 -10.86
CA LEU A 5 -13.07 24.49 -12.02
C LEU A 5 -14.57 24.26 -12.32
N SER A 6 -15.37 24.06 -11.28
CA SER A 6 -16.83 23.97 -11.37
C SER A 6 -17.43 25.24 -11.98
N ASP A 7 -17.04 26.39 -11.49
CA ASP A 7 -17.48 27.69 -11.99
C ASP A 7 -17.10 27.90 -13.47
N GLN A 8 -15.84 27.57 -13.84
CA GLN A 8 -15.36 27.72 -15.21
C GLN A 8 -16.05 26.78 -16.21
N LYS A 9 -16.40 25.58 -15.80
CA LYS A 9 -17.02 24.57 -16.66
C LYS A 9 -18.55 24.52 -16.57
N GLY A 10 -19.16 25.23 -15.62
CA GLY A 10 -20.60 25.17 -15.36
C GLY A 10 -21.09 23.78 -14.97
N VAL A 11 -20.24 22.99 -14.31
CA VAL A 11 -20.56 21.61 -13.87
C VAL A 11 -20.82 21.59 -12.38
N GLU A 12 -21.97 21.12 -11.98
CA GLU A 12 -22.31 20.97 -10.55
C GLU A 12 -21.40 19.97 -9.85
N VAL A 13 -20.97 20.35 -8.65
CA VAL A 13 -20.21 19.52 -7.72
C VAL A 13 -21.19 18.87 -6.75
N SER A 14 -20.90 17.64 -6.36
CA SER A 14 -21.71 16.91 -5.38
C SER A 14 -21.88 17.73 -4.09
N SER A 15 -23.10 17.74 -3.54
CA SER A 15 -23.44 18.44 -2.29
C SER A 15 -22.60 18.01 -1.09
N VAL A 16 -21.98 16.82 -1.14
CA VAL A 16 -21.03 16.31 -0.15
C VAL A 16 -19.85 17.26 0.07
N PHE A 17 -19.48 18.04 -0.95
CA PHE A 17 -18.37 19.01 -0.88
C PHE A 17 -18.83 20.42 -0.48
N GLY A 18 -20.13 20.66 -0.28
CA GLY A 18 -20.70 22.01 -0.10
C GLY A 18 -20.03 22.82 1.00
N GLU A 19 -19.94 22.26 2.21
CA GLU A 19 -19.30 22.93 3.35
C GLU A 19 -17.79 23.12 3.12
N ALA A 20 -17.08 22.09 2.66
CA ALA A 20 -15.64 22.16 2.40
C ALA A 20 -15.27 23.17 1.31
N LEU A 21 -16.18 23.47 0.38
CA LEU A 21 -15.96 24.45 -0.67
C LEU A 21 -16.42 25.86 -0.31
N ALA A 22 -17.28 26.01 0.69
CA ALA A 22 -17.81 27.32 1.09
C ALA A 22 -16.68 28.29 1.45
N ASP A 23 -15.76 27.85 2.29
CA ASP A 23 -14.66 28.66 2.83
C ASP A 23 -13.38 28.58 1.97
N ALA A 24 -13.45 27.92 0.81
CA ALA A 24 -12.28 27.73 -0.05
C ALA A 24 -11.81 29.07 -0.65
N VAL A 25 -10.59 29.47 -0.34
CA VAL A 25 -9.94 30.64 -0.93
C VAL A 25 -9.49 30.34 -2.36
N ILE A 26 -9.87 31.21 -3.30
CA ILE A 26 -9.47 31.12 -4.69
C ILE A 26 -8.48 32.26 -4.98
N ASP A 27 -7.22 31.88 -5.14
CA ASP A 27 -6.15 32.78 -5.54
C ASP A 27 -5.80 32.61 -7.05
N ASP A 28 -4.86 33.41 -7.53
CA ASP A 28 -4.42 33.36 -8.92
C ASP A 28 -3.78 32.00 -9.30
N GLY A 29 -3.11 31.35 -8.35
CA GLY A 29 -2.53 30.01 -8.55
C GLY A 29 -3.62 28.96 -8.73
N VAL A 30 -4.66 29.00 -7.90
CA VAL A 30 -5.84 28.14 -8.01
C VAL A 30 -6.55 28.35 -9.34
N LEU A 31 -6.72 29.61 -9.77
CA LEU A 31 -7.34 29.93 -11.07
C LEU A 31 -6.51 29.42 -12.24
N ALA A 32 -5.19 29.56 -12.19
CA ALA A 32 -4.29 29.06 -13.24
C ALA A 32 -4.37 27.55 -13.39
N VAL A 33 -4.35 26.81 -12.27
CA VAL A 33 -4.50 25.35 -12.27
C VAL A 33 -5.88 24.92 -12.80
N ALA A 34 -6.94 25.55 -12.33
CA ALA A 34 -8.31 25.27 -12.81
C ALA A 34 -8.43 25.53 -14.32
N GLY A 35 -7.91 26.65 -14.79
CA GLY A 35 -7.88 26.98 -16.23
C GLY A 35 -7.11 25.97 -17.08
N SER A 36 -5.96 25.49 -16.58
CA SER A 36 -5.18 24.44 -17.24
C SER A 36 -5.94 23.13 -17.33
N LEU A 37 -6.62 22.74 -16.26
CA LEU A 37 -7.44 21.51 -16.25
C LEU A 37 -8.67 21.65 -17.15
N ALA A 38 -9.29 22.83 -17.20
CA ALA A 38 -10.48 23.08 -18.01
C ALA A 38 -10.20 23.08 -19.53
N SER A 39 -9.06 23.61 -19.96
CA SER A 39 -8.70 23.80 -21.37
C SER A 39 -7.83 22.68 -21.95
N GLY A 40 -7.24 21.84 -21.10
CA GLY A 40 -6.31 20.79 -21.53
C GLY A 40 -6.99 19.70 -22.34
N ARG A 41 -6.35 19.23 -23.43
CA ARG A 41 -6.86 18.13 -24.26
C ARG A 41 -6.61 16.75 -23.64
N ARG A 42 -5.52 16.60 -22.92
CA ARG A 42 -5.13 15.38 -22.18
C ARG A 42 -4.69 15.79 -20.80
N VAL A 43 -5.58 15.67 -19.85
CA VAL A 43 -5.35 16.07 -18.47
C VAL A 43 -5.35 14.87 -17.54
N ALA A 44 -4.55 14.94 -16.50
CA ALA A 44 -4.49 13.93 -15.47
C ALA A 44 -4.36 14.57 -14.09
N VAL A 45 -4.89 13.90 -13.08
CA VAL A 45 -4.73 14.22 -11.67
C VAL A 45 -4.06 13.03 -10.99
N TRP A 46 -2.89 13.25 -10.42
CA TRP A 46 -2.09 12.22 -9.78
C TRP A 46 -1.91 12.55 -8.31
N LEU A 47 -2.21 11.58 -7.43
CA LEU A 47 -1.87 11.66 -6.02
C LEU A 47 -0.56 10.94 -5.75
N GLY A 48 0.40 11.66 -5.19
CA GLY A 48 1.69 11.11 -4.74
C GLY A 48 1.69 10.80 -3.24
N ASN A 49 2.86 10.39 -2.73
CA ASN A 49 3.01 9.92 -1.35
C ASN A 49 2.57 10.94 -0.29
N PHE A 50 2.84 12.23 -0.47
CA PHE A 50 2.38 13.26 0.47
C PHE A 50 0.87 13.28 0.63
N ALA A 51 0.13 13.09 -0.46
CA ALA A 51 -1.32 13.02 -0.42
C ALA A 51 -1.84 11.73 0.19
N ILE A 52 -1.18 10.61 -0.12
CA ILE A 52 -1.56 9.27 0.36
C ILE A 52 -1.28 9.12 1.86
N GLN A 53 -0.20 9.72 2.36
CA GLN A 53 0.20 9.65 3.76
C GLN A 53 -0.33 10.81 4.61
N HIS A 54 -1.10 11.72 4.03
CA HIS A 54 -1.67 12.86 4.75
C HIS A 54 -2.76 12.41 5.74
N GLY A 55 -2.89 13.10 6.89
CA GLY A 55 -3.94 12.82 7.88
C GLY A 55 -5.36 12.79 7.29
N ASN A 56 -5.61 13.66 6.28
CA ASN A 56 -6.87 13.74 5.56
C ASN A 56 -6.79 13.10 4.18
N ALA A 57 -6.06 11.98 4.03
CA ALA A 57 -5.86 11.31 2.73
C ALA A 57 -7.17 10.94 2.04
N SER A 58 -8.18 10.52 2.79
CA SER A 58 -9.51 10.18 2.26
C SER A 58 -10.21 11.38 1.61
N ASP A 59 -10.13 12.55 2.24
CA ASP A 59 -10.74 13.78 1.72
C ASP A 59 -9.99 14.30 0.49
N ILE A 60 -8.66 14.25 0.53
CA ILE A 60 -7.80 14.58 -0.61
C ILE A 60 -8.12 13.67 -1.80
N HIS A 61 -8.29 12.38 -1.56
CA HIS A 61 -8.66 11.41 -2.59
C HIS A 61 -10.03 11.74 -3.21
N LEU A 62 -11.03 11.99 -2.39
CA LEU A 62 -12.39 12.37 -2.85
C LEU A 62 -12.36 13.65 -3.67
N LEU A 63 -11.67 14.69 -3.18
CA LEU A 63 -11.53 15.95 -3.90
C LEU A 63 -10.81 15.77 -5.24
N ALA A 64 -9.74 14.99 -5.27
CA ALA A 64 -9.00 14.71 -6.50
C ALA A 64 -9.83 13.90 -7.51
N HIS A 65 -10.61 12.94 -7.04
CA HIS A 65 -11.52 12.17 -7.87
C HIS A 65 -12.62 13.08 -8.47
N GLU A 66 -13.19 13.99 -7.67
CA GLU A 66 -14.20 14.93 -8.13
C GLU A 66 -13.63 15.96 -9.11
N ILE A 67 -12.40 16.46 -8.87
CA ILE A 67 -11.67 17.31 -9.83
C ILE A 67 -11.50 16.57 -11.17
N SER A 68 -11.15 15.29 -11.13
CA SER A 68 -11.03 14.46 -12.34
C SER A 68 -12.37 14.32 -13.06
N ARG A 69 -13.45 14.09 -12.33
CA ARG A 69 -14.80 13.99 -12.91
C ARG A 69 -15.22 15.29 -13.58
N VAL A 70 -15.04 16.43 -12.93
CA VAL A 70 -15.42 17.76 -13.45
C VAL A 70 -14.54 18.17 -14.63
N SER A 71 -13.23 17.91 -14.58
CA SER A 71 -12.28 18.24 -15.65
C SER A 71 -12.33 17.28 -16.83
N GLY A 72 -12.74 16.04 -16.63
CA GLY A 72 -12.56 14.93 -17.57
C GLY A 72 -11.14 14.36 -17.54
N ALA A 73 -10.36 14.67 -16.49
CA ALA A 73 -9.01 14.18 -16.33
C ALA A 73 -8.97 12.68 -16.01
N ARG A 74 -7.89 12.02 -16.37
CA ARG A 74 -7.57 10.68 -15.87
C ARG A 74 -7.07 10.81 -14.43
N PHE A 75 -7.57 9.94 -13.57
CA PHE A 75 -7.17 9.90 -12.16
C PHE A 75 -6.26 8.71 -11.88
N GLY A 76 -5.28 8.88 -11.00
CA GLY A 76 -4.41 7.80 -10.59
C GLY A 76 -3.54 8.13 -9.39
N PHE A 77 -2.78 7.12 -8.96
CA PHE A 77 -1.83 7.21 -7.87
C PHE A 77 -0.41 6.96 -8.36
N LEU A 78 0.53 7.72 -7.83
CA LEU A 78 1.96 7.45 -7.92
C LEU A 78 2.41 6.92 -6.56
N GLY A 79 2.30 5.60 -6.41
CA GLY A 79 2.63 4.91 -5.17
C GLY A 79 4.13 4.91 -4.87
N GLU A 80 4.47 4.74 -3.59
CA GLU A 80 5.84 4.77 -3.08
C GLU A 80 6.64 3.55 -3.50
N ALA A 81 6.02 2.36 -3.42
CA ALA A 81 6.70 1.10 -3.68
C ALA A 81 6.36 0.52 -5.05
N ALA A 82 7.34 -0.14 -5.64
CA ALA A 82 7.22 -0.75 -6.97
C ALA A 82 6.12 -1.83 -7.05
N ASN A 83 5.69 -2.39 -5.92
CA ASN A 83 4.69 -3.46 -5.85
C ASN A 83 3.49 -3.15 -4.94
N SER A 84 3.17 -1.89 -4.70
CA SER A 84 2.01 -1.53 -3.88
C SER A 84 0.72 -2.14 -4.43
N VAL A 85 0.49 -2.07 -5.74
CA VAL A 85 -0.67 -2.67 -6.40
C VAL A 85 -0.69 -4.18 -6.23
N GLY A 86 0.46 -4.85 -6.38
CA GLY A 86 0.60 -6.29 -6.17
C GLY A 86 0.27 -6.71 -4.74
N GLY A 87 0.67 -5.93 -3.75
CA GLY A 87 0.33 -6.15 -2.34
C GLY A 87 -1.19 -6.11 -2.11
N TYR A 88 -1.87 -5.11 -2.64
CA TYR A 88 -3.34 -5.01 -2.58
C TYR A 88 -4.03 -6.19 -3.27
N LEU A 89 -3.58 -6.56 -4.46
CA LEU A 89 -4.16 -7.69 -5.22
C LEU A 89 -3.94 -9.04 -4.55
N ALA A 90 -2.79 -9.22 -3.91
CA ALA A 90 -2.49 -10.42 -3.11
C ALA A 90 -3.24 -10.46 -1.77
N GLY A 91 -3.97 -9.39 -1.41
CA GLY A 91 -4.67 -9.30 -0.14
C GLY A 91 -3.76 -9.05 1.07
N ALA A 92 -2.54 -8.55 0.85
CA ALA A 92 -1.61 -8.17 1.92
C ALA A 92 -2.00 -6.82 2.55
N VAL A 93 -3.26 -6.73 2.96
CA VAL A 93 -3.89 -5.54 3.55
C VAL A 93 -4.77 -5.95 4.72
N PRO A 94 -4.96 -5.08 5.73
CA PRO A 94 -5.75 -5.41 6.93
C PRO A 94 -7.27 -5.47 6.68
N PHE A 95 -7.71 -5.16 5.47
CA PHE A 95 -9.12 -5.05 5.10
C PHE A 95 -9.63 -6.30 4.39
N GLY A 96 -10.94 -6.49 4.35
CA GLY A 96 -11.59 -7.61 3.66
C GLY A 96 -12.01 -8.73 4.61
N LYS A 97 -11.87 -9.98 4.17
CA LYS A 97 -12.39 -11.14 4.91
C LYS A 97 -11.71 -11.39 6.26
N LEU A 98 -10.44 -11.05 6.41
CA LEU A 98 -9.64 -11.36 7.59
C LEU A 98 -9.68 -10.30 8.69
N LYS A 99 -10.23 -9.10 8.44
CA LYS A 99 -10.37 -7.99 9.41
C LYS A 99 -9.16 -7.86 10.34
N GLY A 100 -7.99 -7.67 9.75
CA GLY A 100 -6.74 -7.45 10.48
C GLY A 100 -6.63 -6.00 11.01
N LYS A 101 -5.62 -5.76 11.84
CA LYS A 101 -5.20 -4.42 12.24
C LYS A 101 -4.22 -3.86 11.21
N ASN A 102 -4.27 -2.57 10.95
CA ASN A 102 -3.23 -1.87 10.19
C ASN A 102 -1.96 -1.68 11.05
N ALA A 103 -0.86 -1.23 10.44
CA ALA A 103 0.42 -1.07 11.13
C ALA A 103 0.31 -0.10 12.32
N SER A 104 -0.39 1.03 12.16
CA SER A 104 -0.59 2.00 13.26
C SER A 104 -1.32 1.38 14.44
N GLU A 105 -2.39 0.62 14.19
CA GLU A 105 -3.14 -0.09 15.24
C GLU A 105 -2.32 -1.20 15.91
N MET A 106 -1.49 -1.90 15.14
CA MET A 106 -0.60 -2.93 15.70
C MET A 106 0.50 -2.33 16.58
N LEU A 107 0.98 -1.14 16.23
CA LEU A 107 2.06 -0.46 16.94
C LEU A 107 1.59 0.49 18.05
N SER A 108 0.31 0.81 18.11
CA SER A 108 -0.27 1.61 19.21
C SER A 108 -0.53 0.79 20.48
N THR A 109 -0.71 -0.52 20.35
CA THR A 109 -0.99 -1.43 21.46
C THR A 109 -0.19 -2.71 21.27
N ALA A 110 0.64 -3.09 22.24
CA ALA A 110 1.46 -4.29 22.14
C ALA A 110 0.60 -5.55 21.86
N LEU A 111 0.99 -6.28 20.84
CA LEU A 111 0.45 -7.59 20.52
C LEU A 111 1.24 -8.66 21.29
N LYS A 112 0.67 -9.86 21.40
CA LYS A 112 1.39 -10.99 22.01
C LYS A 112 2.57 -11.46 21.17
N ALA A 113 2.47 -11.38 19.85
CA ALA A 113 3.55 -11.76 18.94
C ALA A 113 3.59 -10.86 17.71
N TYR A 114 4.79 -10.65 17.19
CA TYR A 114 5.05 -9.98 15.91
C TYR A 114 5.85 -10.89 14.99
N LEU A 115 5.43 -10.95 13.73
CA LEU A 115 6.20 -11.49 12.63
C LEU A 115 6.57 -10.34 11.71
N LEU A 116 7.83 -9.92 11.73
CA LEU A 116 8.33 -8.79 10.96
C LEU A 116 9.00 -9.32 9.69
N LEU A 117 8.36 -9.11 8.53
CA LEU A 117 8.85 -9.60 7.26
C LEU A 117 9.52 -8.48 6.47
N ASN A 118 10.85 -8.51 6.41
CA ASN A 118 11.68 -7.56 5.65
C ASN A 118 11.33 -6.10 5.95
N VAL A 119 11.14 -5.80 7.23
CA VAL A 119 10.85 -4.46 7.75
C VAL A 119 11.76 -4.16 8.94
N GLU A 120 12.26 -2.94 8.99
CA GLU A 120 13.03 -2.38 10.11
C GLU A 120 12.18 -1.29 10.78
N PRO A 121 11.41 -1.60 11.83
CA PRO A 121 10.43 -0.69 12.43
C PRO A 121 11.02 0.65 12.82
N GLU A 122 12.27 0.67 13.25
CA GLU A 122 13.01 1.88 13.63
C GLU A 122 13.28 2.84 12.45
N LEU A 123 13.29 2.34 11.22
CA LEU A 123 13.56 3.10 9.99
C LEU A 123 12.31 3.27 9.12
N ASP A 124 11.46 2.25 9.07
CA ASP A 124 10.32 2.16 8.14
C ASP A 124 9.03 2.78 8.71
N CYS A 125 8.96 2.99 10.03
CA CYS A 125 7.77 3.54 10.67
C CYS A 125 7.94 5.03 11.00
N ALA A 126 6.87 5.80 10.83
CA ALA A 126 6.86 7.24 11.13
C ALA A 126 7.24 7.55 12.60
N SER A 127 6.94 6.63 13.53
CA SER A 127 7.29 6.72 14.95
C SER A 127 8.19 5.55 15.35
N GLY A 128 9.34 5.41 14.69
CA GLY A 128 10.22 4.25 14.79
C GLY A 128 10.59 3.84 16.22
N PHE A 129 10.95 4.80 17.09
CA PHE A 129 11.26 4.51 18.50
C PHE A 129 10.06 3.94 19.25
N ALA A 130 8.89 4.56 19.12
CA ALA A 130 7.67 4.08 19.77
C ALA A 130 7.25 2.71 19.23
N ALA A 131 7.48 2.44 17.94
CA ALA A 131 7.24 1.14 17.33
C ALA A 131 8.12 0.06 17.98
N VAL A 132 9.41 0.30 18.11
CA VAL A 132 10.36 -0.63 18.73
C VAL A 132 10.00 -0.86 20.21
N GLU A 133 9.69 0.19 20.98
CA GLU A 133 9.26 0.05 22.38
C GLU A 133 7.98 -0.78 22.52
N THR A 134 7.08 -0.68 21.57
CA THR A 134 5.83 -1.46 21.58
C THR A 134 6.10 -2.92 21.23
N ILE A 135 6.89 -3.17 20.19
CA ILE A 135 7.27 -4.51 19.73
C ILE A 135 8.03 -5.26 20.81
N ALA A 136 8.97 -4.59 21.51
CA ALA A 136 9.77 -5.19 22.58
C ALA A 136 8.96 -5.64 23.81
N LYS A 137 7.69 -5.25 23.93
CA LYS A 137 6.77 -5.70 25.00
C LYS A 137 6.02 -6.99 24.65
N ALA A 138 6.20 -7.50 23.45
CA ALA A 138 5.54 -8.74 23.04
C ALA A 138 6.14 -9.98 23.69
N ASP A 139 5.35 -11.04 23.80
CA ASP A 139 5.82 -12.33 24.30
C ASP A 139 6.77 -13.02 23.30
N MET A 140 6.70 -12.67 22.01
CA MET A 140 7.53 -13.22 20.94
C MET A 140 7.66 -12.25 19.76
N VAL A 141 8.88 -12.07 19.28
CA VAL A 141 9.20 -11.31 18.07
C VAL A 141 10.07 -12.15 17.13
N ALA A 142 9.53 -12.52 15.99
CA ALA A 142 10.27 -13.20 14.93
C ALA A 142 10.54 -12.22 13.76
N VAL A 143 11.79 -12.04 13.42
CA VAL A 143 12.23 -11.16 12.33
C VAL A 143 12.73 -11.99 11.16
N PHE A 144 12.16 -11.75 9.98
CA PHE A 144 12.57 -12.34 8.71
C PHE A 144 13.29 -11.26 7.91
N SER A 145 14.60 -11.31 7.85
CA SER A 145 15.41 -10.28 7.21
C SER A 145 16.58 -10.86 6.44
N ALA A 146 16.98 -10.17 5.37
CA ALA A 146 18.20 -10.45 4.64
C ALA A 146 19.44 -9.96 5.40
N PHE A 147 19.25 -9.06 6.35
CA PHE A 147 20.33 -8.40 7.09
C PHE A 147 20.15 -8.57 8.60
N LYS A 148 21.26 -8.71 9.28
CA LYS A 148 21.32 -8.74 10.73
C LYS A 148 21.58 -7.32 11.24
N SER A 149 20.51 -6.54 11.45
CA SER A 149 20.64 -5.20 12.03
C SER A 149 20.93 -5.27 13.54
N LYS A 150 21.64 -4.26 14.05
CA LYS A 150 21.90 -4.15 15.48
C LYS A 150 20.60 -3.97 16.27
N ALA A 151 19.69 -3.15 15.76
CA ALA A 151 18.41 -2.90 16.39
C ALA A 151 17.54 -4.17 16.48
N ALA A 152 17.49 -4.97 15.41
CA ALA A 152 16.77 -6.23 15.41
C ALA A 152 17.26 -7.21 16.50
N LEU A 153 18.57 -7.19 16.81
CA LEU A 153 19.13 -8.02 17.87
C LEU A 153 18.68 -7.63 19.29
N ASP A 154 18.23 -6.38 19.45
CA ASP A 154 17.82 -5.89 20.76
C ASP A 154 16.37 -6.29 21.09
N TYR A 155 15.52 -6.55 20.09
CA TYR A 155 14.10 -6.88 20.31
C TYR A 155 13.63 -8.22 19.72
N ALA A 156 14.41 -8.88 18.87
CA ALA A 156 14.01 -10.13 18.24
C ALA A 156 14.36 -11.35 19.11
N ASP A 157 13.38 -12.21 19.38
CA ASP A 157 13.63 -13.53 19.97
C ASP A 157 14.18 -14.51 18.94
N VAL A 158 13.73 -14.38 17.68
CA VAL A 158 14.15 -15.22 16.56
C VAL A 158 14.45 -14.36 15.34
N LEU A 159 15.64 -14.55 14.77
CA LEU A 159 16.05 -13.92 13.53
C LEU A 159 16.24 -14.98 12.45
N LEU A 160 15.35 -15.00 11.46
CA LEU A 160 15.36 -15.96 10.36
C LEU A 160 15.92 -15.31 9.10
N PRO A 161 17.01 -15.86 8.50
CA PRO A 161 17.62 -15.29 7.31
C PRO A 161 16.76 -15.55 6.07
N ILE A 162 16.30 -14.48 5.43
CA ILE A 162 15.64 -14.55 4.12
C ILE A 162 16.51 -13.95 3.02
N SER A 163 16.31 -14.42 1.80
CA SER A 163 17.05 -13.93 0.65
C SER A 163 16.57 -12.54 0.22
N PRO A 164 17.49 -11.61 -0.15
CA PRO A 164 17.14 -10.36 -0.78
C PRO A 164 16.51 -10.57 -2.17
N PHE A 165 15.95 -9.52 -2.76
CA PHE A 165 15.22 -9.61 -4.04
C PHE A 165 16.11 -10.11 -5.21
N THR A 166 17.42 -9.91 -5.15
CA THR A 166 18.37 -10.43 -6.15
C THR A 166 18.55 -11.94 -6.12
N GLU A 167 18.19 -12.57 -5.00
CA GLU A 167 18.37 -14.00 -4.72
C GLU A 167 17.03 -14.75 -4.67
N THR A 168 15.92 -14.09 -4.98
CA THR A 168 14.56 -14.68 -4.96
C THR A 168 13.80 -14.37 -6.24
N ALA A 169 12.86 -15.23 -6.60
CA ALA A 169 11.90 -14.96 -7.64
C ALA A 169 10.70 -14.19 -7.04
N GLY A 170 10.06 -13.38 -7.86
CA GLY A 170 8.89 -12.61 -7.47
C GLY A 170 8.06 -12.14 -8.65
N THR A 171 6.98 -11.42 -8.32
CA THR A 171 6.15 -10.74 -9.31
C THR A 171 5.74 -9.39 -8.74
N PHE A 172 6.01 -8.33 -9.48
CA PHE A 172 5.58 -6.97 -9.17
C PHE A 172 4.43 -6.57 -10.08
N VAL A 173 3.45 -5.87 -9.52
CA VAL A 173 2.40 -5.23 -10.28
C VAL A 173 2.54 -3.72 -10.10
N ASN A 174 2.81 -3.03 -11.20
CA ASN A 174 3.03 -1.59 -11.19
C ASN A 174 1.70 -0.81 -11.09
N CYS A 175 1.80 0.52 -11.03
CA CYS A 175 0.63 1.41 -10.93
C CYS A 175 -0.29 1.40 -12.17
N GLU A 176 0.15 0.84 -13.30
CA GLU A 176 -0.68 0.61 -14.50
C GLU A 176 -1.39 -0.76 -14.48
N GLY A 177 -1.16 -1.59 -13.46
CA GLY A 177 -1.71 -2.95 -13.39
C GLY A 177 -0.88 -4.00 -14.13
N ARG A 178 0.29 -3.64 -14.67
CA ARG A 178 1.14 -4.59 -15.38
C ARG A 178 1.87 -5.51 -14.41
N ALA A 179 1.61 -6.80 -14.50
CA ALA A 179 2.33 -7.82 -13.75
C ALA A 179 3.65 -8.16 -14.47
N GLN A 180 4.75 -8.07 -13.75
CA GLN A 180 6.11 -8.34 -14.23
C GLN A 180 6.79 -9.32 -13.28
N SER A 181 7.12 -10.49 -13.78
CA SER A 181 7.80 -11.54 -13.02
C SER A 181 9.30 -11.49 -13.25
N PHE A 182 10.04 -11.83 -12.22
CA PHE A 182 11.49 -11.93 -12.26
C PHE A 182 11.97 -13.20 -11.56
N TYR A 183 13.20 -13.62 -11.91
CA TYR A 183 13.89 -14.75 -11.32
C TYR A 183 15.14 -14.27 -10.58
N PRO A 184 15.67 -15.06 -9.66
CA PRO A 184 16.91 -14.71 -8.96
C PRO A 184 18.07 -14.60 -9.95
N VAL A 185 18.91 -13.58 -9.76
CA VAL A 185 20.12 -13.38 -10.55
C VAL A 185 21.24 -14.29 -10.05
N VAL A 186 21.27 -14.51 -8.74
CA VAL A 186 22.24 -15.36 -8.04
C VAL A 186 21.54 -16.30 -7.06
N LYS A 187 22.23 -17.34 -6.63
CA LYS A 187 21.74 -18.27 -5.61
C LYS A 187 21.73 -17.60 -4.23
N SER A 188 20.81 -18.01 -3.38
CA SER A 188 20.78 -17.61 -1.97
C SER A 188 22.09 -17.88 -1.26
N LEU A 189 22.57 -16.91 -0.51
CA LEU A 189 23.85 -16.98 0.20
C LEU A 189 23.68 -17.72 1.55
N GLY A 190 24.56 -18.66 1.82
CA GLY A 190 24.60 -19.40 3.09
C GLY A 190 23.28 -20.11 3.40
N ASP A 191 22.76 -19.88 4.61
CA ASP A 191 21.52 -20.48 5.10
C ASP A 191 20.27 -19.69 4.73
N SER A 192 20.40 -18.54 4.05
CA SER A 192 19.24 -17.75 3.63
C SER A 192 18.37 -18.52 2.62
N ARG A 193 17.08 -18.27 2.66
CA ARG A 193 16.10 -18.86 1.75
C ARG A 193 15.13 -17.79 1.30
N PRO A 194 14.54 -17.91 0.11
CA PRO A 194 13.44 -17.01 -0.30
C PRO A 194 12.37 -16.90 0.78
N GLY A 195 11.98 -15.69 1.14
CA GLY A 195 11.05 -15.44 2.25
C GLY A 195 9.75 -16.23 2.16
N TRP A 196 9.20 -16.39 0.94
CA TRP A 196 8.01 -17.19 0.73
C TRP A 196 8.18 -18.66 1.11
N LYS A 197 9.39 -19.25 0.93
CA LYS A 197 9.68 -20.63 1.33
C LYS A 197 9.74 -20.78 2.85
N VAL A 198 10.31 -19.79 3.54
CA VAL A 198 10.35 -19.77 5.00
C VAL A 198 8.95 -19.67 5.58
N ILE A 199 8.12 -18.76 5.05
CA ILE A 199 6.72 -18.59 5.46
C ILE A 199 5.89 -19.85 5.14
N ARG A 200 6.11 -20.47 3.99
CA ARG A 200 5.47 -21.75 3.63
C ARG A 200 5.72 -22.82 4.68
N VAL A 201 6.99 -23.05 5.03
CA VAL A 201 7.36 -24.06 6.04
C VAL A 201 6.74 -23.72 7.40
N LEU A 202 6.78 -22.46 7.82
CA LEU A 202 6.16 -22.01 9.05
C LEU A 202 4.65 -22.29 9.04
N GLY A 203 3.96 -21.98 7.96
CA GLY A 203 2.52 -22.24 7.82
C GLY A 203 2.17 -23.73 7.88
N GLU A 204 2.97 -24.58 7.25
CA GLU A 204 2.82 -26.04 7.33
C GLU A 204 3.05 -26.57 8.77
N MET A 205 4.09 -26.09 9.43
CA MET A 205 4.39 -26.49 10.84
C MET A 205 3.28 -26.07 11.80
N LEU A 206 2.60 -24.96 11.50
CA LEU A 206 1.43 -24.49 12.27
C LEU A 206 0.12 -25.16 11.86
N GLY A 207 0.14 -26.08 10.89
CA GLY A 207 -1.06 -26.77 10.38
C GLY A 207 -2.03 -25.87 9.64
N LEU A 208 -1.57 -24.76 9.07
CA LEU A 208 -2.41 -23.80 8.37
C LEU A 208 -2.70 -24.28 6.94
N ALA A 209 -3.94 -24.15 6.50
CA ALA A 209 -4.33 -24.46 5.13
C ALA A 209 -3.77 -23.43 4.14
N GLY A 210 -3.46 -23.87 2.90
CA GLY A 210 -3.03 -23.00 1.80
C GLY A 210 -1.51 -22.77 1.72
N PHE A 211 -0.71 -23.45 2.54
CA PHE A 211 0.75 -23.33 2.54
C PHE A 211 1.49 -24.45 1.79
N ALA A 212 0.79 -25.46 1.28
CA ALA A 212 1.39 -26.53 0.46
C ALA A 212 1.66 -26.05 -0.98
N LEU A 213 2.61 -25.13 -1.12
CA LEU A 213 3.00 -24.50 -2.40
C LEU A 213 4.48 -24.82 -2.66
N ASP A 214 4.80 -25.53 -3.73
CA ASP A 214 6.14 -26.03 -4.01
C ASP A 214 6.93 -25.15 -5.00
N SER A 215 6.24 -24.30 -5.74
CA SER A 215 6.85 -23.45 -6.76
C SER A 215 6.42 -21.98 -6.64
N ILE A 216 7.23 -21.07 -7.20
CA ILE A 216 6.88 -19.65 -7.28
C ILE A 216 5.68 -19.41 -8.21
N GLU A 217 5.49 -20.28 -9.19
CA GLU A 217 4.35 -20.29 -10.10
C GLU A 217 3.05 -20.58 -9.36
N GLU A 218 3.07 -21.53 -8.43
CA GLU A 218 1.92 -21.82 -7.56
C GLU A 218 1.62 -20.69 -6.60
N VAL A 219 2.65 -20.07 -6.00
CA VAL A 219 2.50 -18.87 -5.15
C VAL A 219 1.87 -17.73 -5.95
N ARG A 220 2.35 -17.48 -7.17
CA ARG A 220 1.79 -16.46 -8.07
C ARG A 220 0.33 -16.75 -8.39
N LYS A 221 0.02 -17.97 -8.77
CA LYS A 221 -1.35 -18.40 -9.06
C LYS A 221 -2.27 -18.22 -7.84
N ALA A 222 -1.82 -18.59 -6.66
CA ALA A 222 -2.57 -18.40 -5.42
C ALA A 222 -2.79 -16.91 -5.11
N SER A 223 -1.77 -16.07 -5.30
CA SER A 223 -1.83 -14.61 -5.06
C SER A 223 -2.83 -13.90 -5.98
N PHE A 224 -3.03 -14.41 -7.19
CA PHE A 224 -3.99 -13.86 -8.16
C PHE A 224 -5.33 -14.61 -8.19
N GLY A 225 -5.67 -15.30 -7.11
CA GLY A 225 -6.95 -16.00 -6.98
C GLY A 225 -7.13 -17.17 -7.97
N GLY A 226 -6.04 -17.85 -8.31
CA GLY A 226 -6.03 -18.97 -9.24
C GLY A 226 -5.87 -18.59 -10.71
N GLN A 227 -5.76 -17.30 -11.03
CA GLN A 227 -5.53 -16.81 -12.39
C GLN A 227 -4.04 -16.74 -12.72
N SER A 228 -3.70 -16.83 -14.00
CA SER A 228 -2.32 -16.69 -14.49
C SER A 228 -1.87 -15.24 -14.63
N SER A 229 -2.80 -14.30 -14.61
CA SER A 229 -2.57 -12.86 -14.76
C SER A 229 -3.44 -12.06 -13.80
N VAL A 230 -3.10 -10.80 -13.63
CA VAL A 230 -3.91 -9.85 -12.87
C VAL A 230 -5.26 -9.64 -13.55
N ASP A 231 -6.31 -9.69 -12.77
CA ASP A 231 -7.65 -9.28 -13.19
C ASP A 231 -7.73 -7.75 -13.14
N GLU A 232 -7.53 -7.11 -14.27
CA GLU A 232 -7.54 -5.65 -14.38
C GLU A 232 -8.89 -5.02 -13.99
N SER A 233 -9.98 -5.79 -14.02
CA SER A 233 -11.30 -5.30 -13.60
C SER A 233 -11.36 -4.96 -12.10
N LYS A 234 -10.45 -5.51 -11.31
CA LYS A 234 -10.27 -5.19 -9.88
C LYS A 234 -9.49 -3.91 -9.64
N LEU A 235 -8.83 -3.40 -10.67
CA LEU A 235 -8.05 -2.17 -10.60
C LEU A 235 -8.97 -1.00 -10.94
N ASN A 236 -9.54 -0.39 -9.91
CA ASN A 236 -10.34 0.81 -10.08
C ASN A 236 -9.93 1.86 -9.03
N ASN A 237 -10.13 3.13 -9.37
CA ASN A 237 -9.83 4.27 -8.52
C ASN A 237 -11.12 4.84 -7.89
N THR A 238 -12.17 4.05 -7.82
CA THR A 238 -13.43 4.48 -7.19
C THR A 238 -13.25 4.60 -5.68
N VAL A 239 -13.82 5.65 -5.12
CA VAL A 239 -13.78 5.94 -3.69
C VAL A 239 -15.10 5.50 -3.07
N SER A 240 -15.03 4.78 -1.96
CA SER A 240 -16.20 4.61 -1.11
C SER A 240 -16.57 5.97 -0.50
N ARG A 241 -17.81 6.37 -0.64
CA ARG A 241 -18.33 7.60 -0.04
C ARG A 241 -18.74 7.43 1.43
N GLU A 242 -18.71 6.21 1.93
CA GLU A 242 -19.02 5.91 3.33
C GLU A 242 -17.84 6.35 4.22
N GLY A 243 -18.08 7.26 5.13
CA GLY A 243 -17.09 7.77 6.08
C GLY A 243 -16.25 8.96 5.60
N ALA A 244 -16.50 9.48 4.40
CA ALA A 244 -15.85 10.71 3.95
C ALA A 244 -16.50 11.92 4.61
N PHE A 245 -15.68 12.87 5.04
CA PHE A 245 -16.10 14.12 5.73
C PHE A 245 -16.87 13.90 7.04
N VAL A 246 -16.62 12.82 7.75
CA VAL A 246 -17.02 12.71 9.16
C VAL A 246 -15.93 13.41 9.98
N SER A 247 -16.27 14.59 10.47
CA SER A 247 -15.46 15.43 11.35
C SER A 247 -15.17 14.77 12.69
#